data_0f90b49523396ced514a572680cf64c1
#
_entry.id   0f90b49523396ced514a572680cf64c1
#
_cell.length_a   1.000
_cell.length_b   1.000
_cell.length_c   1.000
_cell.angle_alpha   90.00
_cell.angle_beta   90.00
_cell.angle_gamma   90.00
#
_symmetry.space_group_name_H-M   'P 1'
#
loop_
_entity.id
_entity.type
_entity.pdbx_description
1 polymer ?
#
loop_
_entity_poly.entity_id
_entity_poly.type
_entity_poly.pdbx_seq_one_letter_code
_entity_poly.pdbx_strand_id
1 'polypeptide(L)'
;MSEERLIVEGKVNGKDAYFLLDSGASVGFLNKDKKKEYGLSEGRRFEGTIIGAGGEMRNVMHCDTFVHFGGKVIPQFLLADISGVVKSIKKETGIEILGIISLPQMSMIGLNLDINSLEVWLE
;
A
#
# COMPACT_ATOMS: atom_id res chain seq x y z
N MET A 1 -15.63 17.86 4.54
CA MET A 1 -16.07 16.47 4.53
C MET A 1 -14.90 15.59 4.93
N SER A 2 -15.10 14.79 5.92
CA SER A 2 -14.05 13.85 6.29
C SER A 2 -14.06 12.69 5.29
N GLU A 3 -12.92 12.44 4.69
CA GLU A 3 -12.76 11.27 3.87
C GLU A 3 -12.49 10.08 4.77
N GLU A 4 -13.30 9.07 4.62
CA GLU A 4 -13.06 7.85 5.36
C GLU A 4 -11.94 7.08 4.68
N ARG A 5 -11.04 6.56 5.51
CA ARG A 5 -9.89 5.79 5.05
C ARG A 5 -10.18 4.30 5.26
N LEU A 6 -10.11 3.55 4.19
CA LEU A 6 -10.31 2.11 4.26
C LEU A 6 -8.97 1.43 4.47
N ILE A 7 -8.79 0.89 5.67
CA ILE A 7 -7.53 0.26 6.08
C ILE A 7 -7.80 -1.21 6.33
N VAL A 8 -6.94 -2.06 5.77
CA VAL A 8 -7.05 -3.50 5.93
C VAL A 8 -5.76 -4.05 6.53
N GLU A 9 -5.88 -5.20 7.20
CA GLU A 9 -4.74 -5.89 7.78
C GLU A 9 -4.33 -7.05 6.87
N GLY A 10 -3.02 -7.17 6.66
CA GLY A 10 -2.43 -8.28 5.93
C GLY A 10 -1.15 -8.74 6.60
N LYS A 11 -0.37 -9.54 5.90
CA LYS A 11 0.92 -10.03 6.41
C LYS A 11 2.01 -9.83 5.37
N VAL A 12 3.19 -9.46 5.87
CA VAL A 12 4.39 -9.35 5.05
C VAL A 12 5.50 -10.11 5.77
N ASN A 13 6.03 -11.13 5.11
CA ASN A 13 7.08 -11.98 5.69
C ASN A 13 6.72 -12.49 7.10
N GLY A 14 5.45 -12.87 7.28
CA GLY A 14 4.95 -13.41 8.54
C GLY A 14 4.59 -12.37 9.60
N LYS A 15 4.76 -11.09 9.31
CA LYS A 15 4.42 -10.00 10.26
C LYS A 15 3.12 -9.33 9.86
N ASP A 16 2.31 -9.00 10.84
CA ASP A 16 1.08 -8.25 10.61
C ASP A 16 1.40 -6.82 10.16
N ALA A 17 0.65 -6.32 9.21
CA ALA A 17 0.82 -4.98 8.70
C ALA A 17 -0.52 -4.43 8.23
N TYR A 18 -0.64 -3.11 8.22
CA TYR A 18 -1.85 -2.42 7.78
C TYR A 18 -1.61 -1.73 6.44
N PHE A 19 -2.64 -1.69 5.63
CA PHE A 19 -2.57 -1.12 4.28
C PHE A 19 -3.76 -0.23 4.01
N LEU A 20 -3.51 0.89 3.35
CA LEU A 20 -4.57 1.75 2.86
C LEU A 20 -5.01 1.24 1.49
N LEU A 21 -6.31 1.04 1.31
CA LEU A 21 -6.88 0.76 0.01
C LEU A 21 -7.17 2.09 -0.68
N ASP A 22 -6.51 2.35 -1.79
CA ASP A 22 -6.63 3.62 -2.49
C ASP A 22 -7.06 3.36 -3.94
N SER A 23 -8.36 3.51 -4.20
CA SER A 23 -8.91 3.29 -5.53
C SER A 23 -8.44 4.33 -6.56
N GLY A 24 -7.92 5.46 -6.10
CA GLY A 24 -7.34 6.48 -6.96
C GLY A 24 -5.88 6.23 -7.32
N ALA A 25 -5.24 5.27 -6.64
CA ALA A 25 -3.85 4.95 -6.93
C ALA A 25 -3.76 3.96 -8.09
N SER A 26 -2.83 4.21 -9.01
CA SER A 26 -2.57 3.30 -10.13
C SER A 26 -1.47 2.29 -9.82
N VAL A 27 -0.74 2.51 -8.73
CA VAL A 27 0.40 1.68 -8.30
C VAL A 27 0.34 1.53 -6.79
N GLY A 28 0.71 0.35 -6.28
CA GLY A 28 0.84 0.12 -4.85
C GLY A 28 2.24 0.46 -4.35
N PHE A 29 2.31 0.88 -3.09
CA PHE A 29 3.57 1.27 -2.45
C PHE A 29 3.75 0.57 -1.12
N LEU A 30 5.00 0.23 -0.82
CA LEU A 30 5.42 -0.14 0.53
C LEU A 30 6.40 0.92 1.03
N ASN A 31 6.32 1.22 2.33
CA ASN A 31 7.12 2.27 2.95
C ASN A 31 8.60 1.86 2.99
N LYS A 32 9.43 2.59 2.27
CA LYS A 32 10.86 2.34 2.20
C LYS A 32 11.53 2.40 3.58
N ASP A 33 11.03 3.23 4.47
CA ASP A 33 11.58 3.37 5.83
C ASP A 33 11.39 2.10 6.65
N LYS A 34 10.48 1.21 6.25
CA LYS A 34 10.22 -0.05 6.95
C LYS A 34 10.88 -1.26 6.29
N LYS A 35 11.74 -1.01 5.33
CA LYS A 35 12.41 -2.08 4.58
C LYS A 35 13.09 -3.09 5.50
N LYS A 36 13.84 -2.60 6.48
CA LYS A 36 14.58 -3.45 7.41
C LYS A 36 13.66 -4.21 8.36
N GLU A 37 12.68 -3.52 8.89
CA GLU A 37 11.75 -4.11 9.86
C GLU A 37 10.95 -5.26 9.28
N TYR A 38 10.51 -5.14 8.03
CA TYR A 38 9.68 -6.15 7.37
C TYR A 38 10.43 -7.03 6.38
N GLY A 39 11.73 -6.82 6.22
CA GLY A 39 12.52 -7.60 5.29
C GLY A 39 12.10 -7.40 3.83
N LEU A 40 11.78 -6.17 3.46
CA LEU A 40 11.32 -5.87 2.11
C LEU A 40 12.46 -6.03 1.10
N SER A 41 12.17 -6.72 -0.01
CA SER A 41 13.16 -6.98 -1.05
C SER A 41 13.20 -5.80 -2.02
N GLU A 42 14.34 -5.13 -2.08
CA GLU A 42 14.54 -4.03 -3.00
C GLU A 42 15.06 -4.56 -4.33
N GLY A 43 14.31 -4.33 -5.37
CA GLY A 43 14.70 -4.70 -6.72
C GLY A 43 15.40 -3.54 -7.42
N ARG A 44 15.28 -3.50 -8.73
CA ARG A 44 15.90 -2.45 -9.53
C ARG A 44 15.17 -1.13 -9.37
N ARG A 45 15.84 -0.06 -9.80
CA ARG A 45 15.26 1.29 -9.78
C ARG A 45 14.06 1.37 -10.72
N PHE A 46 13.01 2.04 -10.28
CA PHE A 46 11.85 2.33 -11.12
C PHE A 46 12.22 3.44 -12.10
N GLU A 47 12.00 3.20 -13.38
CA GLU A 47 12.40 4.11 -14.46
C GLU A 47 11.27 5.04 -14.92
N GLY A 48 10.20 5.12 -14.20
CA GLY A 48 9.13 6.05 -14.53
C GLY A 48 9.15 7.26 -13.62
N THR A 49 8.19 8.16 -13.84
CA THR A 49 7.97 9.31 -12.97
C THR A 49 6.66 9.09 -12.24
N ILE A 50 6.69 9.25 -10.92
CA ILE A 50 5.51 9.16 -10.07
C ILE A 50 5.30 10.49 -9.39
N ILE A 51 4.10 11.05 -9.52
CA ILE A 51 3.73 12.29 -8.88
C ILE A 51 2.84 11.97 -7.68
N GLY A 52 3.30 12.28 -6.50
CA GLY A 52 2.52 12.17 -5.28
C GLY A 52 1.98 13.52 -4.83
N ALA A 53 1.33 13.54 -3.66
CA ALA A 53 0.76 14.76 -3.10
C ALA A 53 1.82 15.82 -2.81
N GLY A 54 3.04 15.42 -2.50
CA GLY A 54 4.17 16.32 -2.23
C GLY A 54 5.02 16.64 -3.44
N GLY A 55 4.61 16.23 -4.64
CA GLY A 55 5.36 16.43 -5.87
C GLY A 55 5.96 15.14 -6.41
N GLU A 56 7.01 15.25 -7.20
CA GLU A 56 7.65 14.09 -7.81
C GLU A 56 8.35 13.23 -6.76
N MET A 57 8.07 11.94 -6.79
CA MET A 57 8.73 10.97 -5.91
C MET A 57 10.04 10.53 -6.52
N ARG A 58 11.09 10.49 -5.70
CA ARG A 58 12.44 10.12 -6.13
C ARG A 58 12.92 8.85 -5.44
N ASN A 59 13.92 8.21 -6.05
CA ASN A 59 14.54 7.00 -5.51
C ASN A 59 13.52 5.90 -5.25
N VAL A 60 12.59 5.76 -6.19
CA VAL A 60 11.58 4.71 -6.14
C VAL A 60 12.17 3.43 -6.72
N MET A 61 12.00 2.33 -6.00
CA MET A 61 12.54 1.03 -6.39
C MET A 61 11.42 0.03 -6.57
N HIS A 62 11.62 -0.95 -7.45
CA HIS A 62 10.71 -2.09 -7.49
C HIS A 62 10.85 -2.90 -6.21
N CYS A 63 9.77 -3.48 -5.74
CA CYS A 63 9.79 -4.34 -4.56
C CYS A 63 9.30 -5.73 -4.97
N ASP A 64 10.11 -6.74 -4.69
CA ASP A 64 9.78 -8.12 -5.05
C ASP A 64 9.06 -8.84 -3.91
N THR A 65 8.81 -8.16 -2.80
CA THR A 65 8.09 -8.73 -1.66
C THR A 65 6.59 -8.79 -1.95
N PHE A 66 5.98 -9.91 -1.58
CA PHE A 66 4.54 -10.09 -1.71
C PHE A 66 3.84 -9.74 -0.40
N VAL A 67 2.62 -9.24 -0.53
CA VAL A 67 1.73 -9.01 0.62
C VAL A 67 0.69 -10.12 0.62
N HIS A 68 0.50 -10.75 1.77
CA HIS A 68 -0.52 -11.79 1.93
C HIS A 68 -1.78 -11.18 2.54
N PHE A 69 -2.91 -11.39 1.89
CA PHE A 69 -4.17 -10.81 2.32
C PHE A 69 -5.32 -11.78 2.02
N GLY A 70 -5.98 -12.27 3.08
CA GLY A 70 -7.15 -13.14 2.94
C GLY A 70 -6.92 -14.39 2.09
N GLY A 71 -5.76 -15.02 2.21
CA GLY A 71 -5.40 -16.19 1.41
C GLY A 71 -4.93 -15.84 -0.01
N LYS A 72 -4.91 -14.57 -0.36
CA LYS A 72 -4.42 -14.08 -1.65
C LYS A 72 -3.03 -13.49 -1.48
N VAL A 73 -2.30 -13.40 -2.59
CA VAL A 73 -0.95 -12.83 -2.62
C VAL A 73 -0.96 -11.65 -3.57
N ILE A 74 -0.53 -10.49 -3.07
CA ILE A 74 -0.50 -9.26 -3.85
C ILE A 74 0.95 -8.93 -4.21
N PRO A 75 1.29 -8.92 -5.50
CA PRO A 75 2.62 -8.54 -5.98
C PRO A 75 2.66 -7.10 -6.46
N GLN A 76 3.80 -6.71 -7.04
CA GLN A 76 3.95 -5.48 -7.81
C GLN A 76 3.84 -4.20 -7.01
N PHE A 77 4.54 -4.17 -5.89
CA PHE A 77 4.69 -2.94 -5.12
C PHE A 77 5.94 -2.18 -5.54
N LEU A 78 5.94 -0.88 -5.29
CA LEU A 78 7.12 -0.06 -5.36
C LEU A 78 7.53 0.37 -3.96
N LEU A 79 8.83 0.43 -3.73
CA LEU A 79 9.37 0.97 -2.48
C LEU A 79 9.58 2.46 -2.67
N ALA A 80 8.97 3.26 -1.82
CA ALA A 80 9.09 4.70 -1.89
C ALA A 80 8.94 5.32 -0.51
N ASP A 81 9.36 6.56 -0.37
CA ASP A 81 9.14 7.33 0.84
C ASP A 81 7.70 7.83 0.83
N ILE A 82 6.83 7.12 1.57
CA ILE A 82 5.44 7.51 1.74
C ILE A 82 5.18 8.04 3.16
N SER A 83 6.21 8.55 3.81
CA SER A 83 6.12 8.99 5.20
C SER A 83 5.05 10.06 5.43
N GLY A 84 4.82 10.94 4.46
CA GLY A 84 3.76 11.94 4.56
C GLY A 84 2.38 11.34 4.70
N VAL A 85 2.06 10.35 3.85
CA VAL A 85 0.79 9.64 3.91
C VAL A 85 0.68 8.83 5.20
N VAL A 86 1.75 8.12 5.55
CA VAL A 86 1.79 7.30 6.77
C VAL A 86 1.49 8.14 8.00
N LYS A 87 2.13 9.31 8.13
CA LYS A 87 1.90 10.21 9.26
C LYS A 87 0.49 10.76 9.27
N SER A 88 -0.04 11.13 8.10
CA SER A 88 -1.39 11.65 7.98
C SER A 88 -2.43 10.62 8.43
N ILE A 89 -2.30 9.37 7.97
CA ILE A 89 -3.21 8.29 8.35
C ILE A 89 -3.11 8.00 9.86
N LYS A 90 -1.89 7.97 10.39
CA LYS A 90 -1.69 7.72 11.83
C LYS A 90 -2.31 8.82 12.68
N LYS A 91 -2.18 10.06 12.27
CA LYS A 91 -2.79 11.19 12.97
C LYS A 91 -4.32 11.09 12.97
N GLU A 92 -4.88 10.66 11.84
CA GLU A 92 -6.32 10.56 11.65
C GLU A 92 -6.92 9.33 12.32
N THR A 93 -6.25 8.18 12.27
CA THR A 93 -6.81 6.89 12.68
C THR A 93 -6.10 6.23 13.85
N GLY A 94 -4.89 6.66 14.18
CA GLY A 94 -4.04 5.99 15.15
C GLY A 94 -3.31 4.78 14.59
N ILE A 95 -3.52 4.45 13.33
CA ILE A 95 -2.93 3.27 12.69
C ILE A 95 -1.76 3.67 11.81
N GLU A 96 -0.62 2.97 11.98
CA GLU A 96 0.53 3.14 11.11
C GLU A 96 0.47 2.13 9.98
N ILE A 97 0.24 2.61 8.76
CA ILE A 97 0.19 1.73 7.59
C ILE A 97 1.61 1.42 7.09
N LEU A 98 1.79 0.23 6.56
CA LEU A 98 3.02 -0.15 5.88
C LEU A 98 3.00 0.28 4.42
N GLY A 99 1.84 0.28 3.81
CA GLY A 99 1.77 0.57 2.40
C GLY A 99 0.37 0.90 1.90
N ILE A 100 0.30 1.05 0.59
CA ILE A 100 -0.91 1.42 -0.14
C ILE A 100 -1.17 0.35 -1.19
N ILE A 101 -2.40 -0.15 -1.24
CA ILE A 101 -2.84 -1.11 -2.25
C ILE A 101 -3.64 -0.35 -3.30
N SER A 102 -3.24 -0.49 -4.56
CA SER A 102 -3.86 0.22 -5.67
C SER A 102 -5.08 -0.51 -6.21
N LEU A 103 -5.88 0.19 -6.99
CA LEU A 103 -7.06 -0.40 -7.64
C LEU A 103 -6.70 -1.57 -8.57
N PRO A 104 -5.68 -1.48 -9.45
CA PRO A 104 -5.29 -2.63 -10.26
C PRO A 104 -4.90 -3.86 -9.45
N GLN A 105 -4.24 -3.66 -8.30
CA GLN A 105 -3.89 -4.78 -7.43
C GLN A 105 -5.12 -5.41 -6.81
N MET A 106 -6.08 -4.59 -6.37
CA MET A 106 -7.36 -5.09 -5.84
C MET A 106 -8.10 -5.93 -6.89
N SER A 107 -8.15 -5.45 -8.12
CA SER A 107 -8.80 -6.17 -9.22
C SER A 107 -8.11 -7.49 -9.52
N MET A 108 -6.77 -7.49 -9.46
CA MET A 108 -5.97 -8.69 -9.75
C MET A 108 -6.29 -9.85 -8.82
N ILE A 109 -6.57 -9.57 -7.55
CA ILE A 109 -6.84 -10.62 -6.57
C ILE A 109 -8.33 -10.83 -6.30
N GLY A 110 -9.21 -10.14 -7.03
CA GLY A 110 -10.64 -10.25 -6.82
C GLY A 110 -11.11 -9.58 -5.53
N LEU A 111 -10.41 -8.53 -5.08
CA LEU A 111 -10.83 -7.76 -3.92
C LEU A 111 -11.91 -6.78 -4.34
N ASN A 112 -13.07 -6.89 -3.73
CA ASN A 112 -14.20 -6.03 -4.02
C ASN A 112 -14.30 -4.94 -2.96
N LEU A 113 -14.63 -3.75 -3.40
CA LEU A 113 -14.75 -2.58 -2.55
C LEU A 113 -16.12 -1.94 -2.77
N ASP A 114 -16.91 -1.87 -1.71
CA ASP A 114 -18.16 -1.11 -1.73
C ASP A 114 -17.92 0.23 -1.05
N ILE A 115 -17.79 1.27 -1.84
CA ILE A 115 -17.48 2.61 -1.34
C ILE A 115 -18.64 3.15 -0.48
N ASN A 116 -19.86 2.78 -0.80
CA ASN A 116 -21.01 3.29 -0.06
C ASN A 116 -21.14 2.72 1.34
N SER A 117 -20.85 1.44 1.49
CA SER A 117 -20.89 0.77 2.79
C SER A 117 -19.52 0.61 3.43
N LEU A 118 -18.47 0.94 2.71
CA LEU A 118 -17.07 0.73 3.13
C LEU A 118 -16.78 -0.74 3.46
N GLU A 119 -17.41 -1.64 2.71
CA GLU A 119 -17.17 -3.06 2.86
C GLU A 119 -16.14 -3.54 1.85
N VAL A 120 -15.34 -4.51 2.26
CA VAL A 120 -14.32 -5.13 1.43
C VAL A 120 -14.49 -6.64 1.52
N TRP A 121 -14.47 -7.31 0.37
CA TRP A 121 -14.55 -8.77 0.36
C TRP A 121 -13.76 -9.35 -0.80
N LEU A 122 -13.39 -10.64 -0.64
CA LEU A 122 -12.71 -11.40 -1.69
C LEU A 122 -13.70 -12.35 -2.37
N GLU A 123 -13.55 -12.47 -3.66
CA GLU A 123 -14.32 -13.44 -4.44
C GLU A 123 -13.68 -14.83 -4.41
#